data_3eb2c3f02b732e3d2f0b4ec14a8a63cd
#
_entry.id   3eb2c3f02b732e3d2f0b4ec14a8a63cd
#
_cell.length_a   1.000
_cell.length_b   1.000
_cell.length_c   1.000
_cell.angle_alpha   90.00
_cell.angle_beta   90.00
_cell.angle_gamma   90.00
#
_symmetry.space_group_name_H-M   'P 1'
#
loop_
_entity.id
_entity.type
_entity.pdbx_description
1 polymer ?
#
loop_
_entity_poly.entity_id
_entity_poly.type
_entity_poly.pdbx_seq_one_letter_code
_entity_poly.pdbx_strand_id
1 'polypeptide(L)'
;LPVKDKEVVSVMGYDVQFFDICSEKTKQYGFTMKLENGKKFTFIGDEYYRECEYEYALDADWLLHEAFCLYGDRDIFKPYEKYHATVKDACENATKLNVKNLILYHTEDKNLARRKELYTAEAKEYFSGNVFVPDDLDVLEL
;
A
#
# COMPACT_ATOMS: atom_id res chain seq x y z
N LEU A 1 13.04 -13.76 -11.24
CA LEU A 1 12.12 -14.89 -11.43
C LEU A 1 10.84 -14.34 -12.06
N PRO A 2 10.38 -14.81 -13.24
CA PRO A 2 9.09 -14.39 -13.78
C PRO A 2 7.98 -14.97 -12.91
N VAL A 3 7.01 -14.14 -12.53
CA VAL A 3 5.83 -14.55 -11.76
C VAL A 3 4.58 -14.46 -12.61
N LYS A 4 3.54 -15.24 -12.25
CA LYS A 4 2.24 -15.25 -12.90
C LYS A 4 1.15 -14.89 -11.92
N ASP A 5 0.01 -14.44 -12.46
CA ASP A 5 -1.17 -14.19 -11.66
C ASP A 5 -1.60 -15.44 -10.88
N LYS A 6 -1.90 -15.24 -9.60
CA LYS A 6 -2.28 -16.29 -8.61
C LYS A 6 -1.20 -17.32 -8.31
N GLU A 7 0.01 -17.14 -8.82
CA GLU A 7 1.12 -18.06 -8.56
C GLU A 7 1.61 -17.91 -7.12
N VAL A 8 1.83 -19.06 -6.47
CA VAL A 8 2.50 -19.13 -5.17
C VAL A 8 3.94 -19.56 -5.39
N VAL A 9 4.87 -18.76 -4.90
CA VAL A 9 6.32 -19.00 -5.02
C VAL A 9 6.95 -18.97 -3.64
N SER A 10 7.79 -19.93 -3.33
CA SER A 10 8.57 -19.88 -2.08
C SER A 10 9.73 -18.89 -2.22
N VAL A 11 9.69 -17.83 -1.39
CA VAL A 11 10.71 -16.79 -1.35
C VAL A 11 11.25 -16.68 0.06
N MET A 12 12.53 -17.00 0.26
CA MET A 12 13.20 -16.94 1.57
C MET A 12 12.47 -17.73 2.69
N GLY A 13 11.79 -18.82 2.32
CA GLY A 13 11.04 -19.65 3.27
C GLY A 13 9.58 -19.25 3.48
N TYR A 14 9.12 -18.16 2.87
CA TYR A 14 7.71 -17.75 2.87
C TYR A 14 7.01 -18.20 1.59
N ASP A 15 5.78 -18.65 1.70
CA ASP A 15 4.88 -18.85 0.56
C ASP A 15 4.25 -17.51 0.19
N VAL A 16 4.70 -16.95 -0.94
CA VAL A 16 4.27 -15.65 -1.45
C VAL A 16 3.34 -15.87 -2.63
N GLN A 17 2.10 -15.43 -2.52
CA GLN A 17 1.14 -15.45 -3.62
C GLN A 17 1.15 -14.11 -4.35
N PHE A 18 1.48 -14.15 -5.64
CA PHE A 18 1.44 -12.99 -6.52
C PHE A 18 0.06 -12.86 -7.17
N PHE A 19 -0.39 -11.63 -7.37
CA PHE A 19 -1.66 -11.32 -8.05
C PHE A 19 -1.50 -10.10 -8.96
N ASP A 20 -2.25 -10.11 -10.07
CA ASP A 20 -2.31 -8.99 -11.01
C ASP A 20 -3.07 -7.82 -10.37
N ILE A 21 -2.47 -6.63 -10.32
CA ILE A 21 -3.13 -5.41 -9.82
C ILE A 21 -4.05 -4.75 -10.86
N CYS A 22 -4.24 -5.38 -12.01
CA CYS A 22 -5.07 -4.89 -13.11
C CYS A 22 -4.63 -3.50 -13.63
N SER A 23 -3.33 -3.24 -13.65
CA SER A 23 -2.78 -1.97 -14.13
C SER A 23 -3.14 -1.71 -15.59
N GLU A 24 -3.55 -0.47 -15.89
CA GLU A 24 -3.84 -0.01 -17.24
C GLU A 24 -2.60 0.47 -18.00
N LYS A 25 -1.46 0.67 -17.28
CA LYS A 25 -0.19 1.11 -17.91
C LYS A 25 0.61 -0.06 -18.45
N THR A 26 0.91 -1.01 -17.58
CA THR A 26 1.71 -2.19 -17.89
C THR A 26 1.41 -3.27 -16.85
N LYS A 27 1.68 -4.53 -17.20
CA LYS A 27 1.41 -5.62 -16.27
C LYS A 27 2.28 -5.49 -15.02
N GLN A 28 1.62 -5.41 -13.88
CA GLN A 28 2.22 -5.29 -12.55
C GLN A 28 1.59 -6.28 -11.59
N TYR A 29 2.33 -6.62 -10.54
CA TYR A 29 1.89 -7.58 -9.54
C TYR A 29 1.98 -7.00 -8.14
N GLY A 30 0.94 -7.23 -7.34
CA GLY A 30 1.00 -7.21 -5.91
C GLY A 30 1.35 -8.61 -5.38
N PHE A 31 1.49 -8.73 -4.08
CA PHE A 31 1.64 -10.02 -3.43
C PHE A 31 1.04 -10.04 -2.02
N THR A 32 0.68 -11.23 -1.58
CA THR A 32 0.26 -11.48 -0.19
C THR A 32 1.00 -12.69 0.35
N MET A 33 1.29 -12.68 1.65
CA MET A 33 1.93 -13.80 2.36
C MET A 33 1.51 -13.84 3.83
N LYS A 34 1.73 -14.99 4.48
CA LYS A 34 1.67 -15.12 5.93
C LYS A 34 3.06 -15.00 6.52
N LEU A 35 3.20 -14.16 7.54
CA LEU A 35 4.41 -14.04 8.35
C LEU A 35 4.54 -15.21 9.33
N GLU A 36 5.72 -15.39 9.94
CA GLU A 36 5.97 -16.47 10.92
C GLU A 36 4.99 -16.44 12.10
N ASN A 37 4.55 -15.24 12.51
CA ASN A 37 3.56 -15.06 13.57
C ASN A 37 2.10 -15.27 13.10
N GLY A 38 1.89 -15.74 11.86
CA GLY A 38 0.60 -16.00 11.25
C GLY A 38 -0.15 -14.78 10.72
N LYS A 39 0.41 -13.56 10.87
CA LYS A 39 -0.20 -12.33 10.37
C LYS A 39 -0.14 -12.28 8.83
N LYS A 40 -1.20 -11.72 8.23
CA LYS A 40 -1.29 -11.49 6.79
C LYS A 40 -0.62 -10.17 6.41
N PHE A 41 0.34 -10.25 5.52
CA PHE A 41 1.03 -9.10 4.92
C PHE A 41 0.69 -9.03 3.44
N THR A 42 0.26 -7.84 2.97
CA THR A 42 -0.12 -7.63 1.56
C THR A 42 0.49 -6.35 1.03
N PHE A 43 1.05 -6.42 -0.17
CA PHE A 43 1.56 -5.32 -0.98
C PHE A 43 0.71 -5.21 -2.24
N ILE A 44 0.10 -4.06 -2.49
CA ILE A 44 -0.85 -3.85 -3.58
C ILE A 44 -0.29 -3.05 -4.77
N GLY A 45 1.04 -3.01 -4.94
CA GLY A 45 1.68 -2.33 -6.07
C GLY A 45 1.85 -0.83 -5.86
N ASP A 46 2.27 -0.11 -6.91
CA ASP A 46 2.55 1.33 -6.91
C ASP A 46 1.52 2.16 -7.68
N GLU A 47 0.30 1.68 -7.74
CA GLU A 47 -0.87 2.38 -8.30
C GLU A 47 -2.01 2.41 -7.27
N TYR A 48 -3.06 3.20 -7.53
CA TYR A 48 -4.23 3.20 -6.67
C TYR A 48 -4.88 1.81 -6.63
N TYR A 49 -5.46 1.47 -5.47
CA TYR A 49 -6.18 0.20 -5.26
C TYR A 49 -7.30 -0.01 -6.28
N ARG A 50 -7.43 -1.26 -6.76
CA ARG A 50 -8.51 -1.72 -7.63
C ARG A 50 -9.26 -2.91 -7.02
N GLU A 51 -10.50 -3.09 -7.41
CA GLU A 51 -11.37 -4.12 -6.85
C GLU A 51 -10.87 -5.56 -7.11
N CYS A 52 -10.06 -5.77 -8.16
CA CYS A 52 -9.43 -7.06 -8.42
C CYS A 52 -8.43 -7.50 -7.32
N GLU A 53 -8.00 -6.57 -6.48
CA GLU A 53 -7.07 -6.82 -5.38
C GLU A 53 -7.78 -7.15 -4.06
N TYR A 54 -9.13 -7.02 -4.05
CA TYR A 54 -9.93 -7.12 -2.83
C TYR A 54 -9.67 -8.39 -2.02
N GLU A 55 -9.72 -9.57 -2.66
CA GLU A 55 -9.56 -10.87 -1.99
C GLU A 55 -8.18 -11.04 -1.33
N TYR A 56 -7.15 -10.37 -1.88
CA TYR A 56 -5.78 -10.43 -1.37
C TYR A 56 -5.52 -9.44 -0.25
N ALA A 57 -6.18 -8.29 -0.28
CA ALA A 57 -5.97 -7.19 0.68
C ALA A 57 -6.96 -7.21 1.87
N LEU A 58 -8.14 -7.84 1.70
CA LEU A 58 -9.14 -7.95 2.76
C LEU A 58 -8.57 -8.59 4.02
N ASP A 59 -8.86 -7.98 5.18
CA ASP A 59 -8.42 -8.43 6.50
C ASP A 59 -6.88 -8.55 6.65
N ALA A 60 -6.11 -7.77 5.88
CA ALA A 60 -4.67 -7.74 6.05
C ALA A 60 -4.29 -7.18 7.43
N ASP A 61 -3.41 -7.89 8.15
CA ASP A 61 -2.81 -7.36 9.38
C ASP A 61 -1.86 -6.21 9.05
N TRP A 62 -1.19 -6.30 7.91
CA TRP A 62 -0.28 -5.29 7.36
C TRP A 62 -0.55 -5.07 5.88
N LEU A 63 -0.88 -3.85 5.50
CA LEU A 63 -1.07 -3.43 4.11
C LEU A 63 -0.04 -2.39 3.73
N LEU A 64 0.72 -2.63 2.66
CA LEU A 64 1.49 -1.61 1.96
C LEU A 64 0.64 -1.03 0.85
N HIS A 65 0.34 0.26 0.96
CA HIS A 65 -0.44 1.02 -0.02
C HIS A 65 0.33 2.28 -0.41
N GLU A 66 0.41 2.56 -1.71
CA GLU A 66 1.01 3.80 -2.16
C GLU A 66 0.15 5.00 -1.74
N ALA A 67 0.80 6.14 -1.50
CA ALA A 67 0.15 7.40 -1.17
C ALA A 67 0.96 8.54 -1.76
N PHE A 68 0.77 8.81 -3.03
CA PHE A 68 1.63 9.70 -3.79
C PHE A 68 1.71 11.11 -3.20
N CYS A 69 0.57 11.68 -2.75
CA CYS A 69 0.55 13.01 -2.15
C CYS A 69 -0.55 13.14 -1.09
N LEU A 70 -0.52 14.22 -0.32
CA LEU A 70 -1.63 14.65 0.51
C LEU A 70 -2.86 14.97 -0.37
N TYR A 71 -4.05 14.71 0.13
CA TYR A 71 -5.30 15.01 -0.59
C TYR A 71 -5.43 16.51 -0.92
N GLY A 72 -4.94 17.38 -0.03
CA GLY A 72 -4.91 18.83 -0.27
C GLY A 72 -4.00 19.25 -1.43
N ASP A 73 -2.99 18.46 -1.76
CA ASP A 73 -2.02 18.72 -2.84
C ASP A 73 -2.39 18.05 -4.19
N ARG A 74 -3.54 17.34 -4.28
CA ARG A 74 -3.97 16.58 -5.47
C ARG A 74 -4.08 17.43 -6.74
N ASP A 75 -4.45 18.72 -6.62
CA ASP A 75 -4.55 19.61 -7.76
C ASP A 75 -3.19 20.05 -8.32
N ILE A 76 -2.14 19.96 -7.48
CA ILE A 76 -0.74 20.25 -7.86
C ILE A 76 -0.12 19.02 -8.50
N PHE A 77 -0.23 17.87 -7.87
CA PHE A 77 0.46 16.64 -8.28
C PHE A 77 -0.30 15.79 -9.29
N LYS A 78 -1.63 16.00 -9.42
CA LYS A 78 -2.49 15.25 -10.34
C LYS A 78 -2.33 13.72 -10.20
N PRO A 79 -2.46 13.14 -8.98
CA PRO A 79 -2.19 11.72 -8.76
C PRO A 79 -3.07 10.84 -9.64
N TYR A 80 -4.34 11.15 -9.77
CA TYR A 80 -5.31 10.33 -10.53
C TYR A 80 -5.00 10.25 -12.02
N GLU A 81 -4.43 11.31 -12.62
CA GLU A 81 -3.98 11.29 -14.02
C GLU A 81 -2.79 10.36 -14.24
N LYS A 82 -2.13 9.95 -13.16
CA LYS A 82 -0.95 9.08 -13.16
C LYS A 82 -1.23 7.71 -12.54
N TYR A 83 -2.50 7.42 -12.24
CA TYR A 83 -2.95 6.18 -11.58
C TYR A 83 -2.45 6.02 -10.14
N HIS A 84 -2.24 7.13 -9.43
CA HIS A 84 -1.82 7.14 -8.03
C HIS A 84 -2.94 7.56 -7.08
N ALA A 85 -2.82 7.16 -5.82
CA ALA A 85 -3.70 7.53 -4.73
C ALA A 85 -3.16 8.71 -3.91
N THR A 86 -4.04 9.36 -3.15
CA THR A 86 -3.65 10.27 -2.08
C THR A 86 -3.60 9.52 -0.75
N VAL A 87 -3.07 10.17 0.31
CA VAL A 87 -3.11 9.62 1.68
C VAL A 87 -4.54 9.30 2.09
N LYS A 88 -5.50 10.20 1.79
CA LYS A 88 -6.92 9.96 2.06
C LYS A 88 -7.43 8.69 1.38
N ASP A 89 -7.18 8.51 0.09
CA ASP A 89 -7.65 7.34 -0.67
C ASP A 89 -7.09 6.04 -0.08
N ALA A 90 -5.79 6.02 0.25
CA ALA A 90 -5.13 4.88 0.88
C ALA A 90 -5.78 4.52 2.23
N CYS A 91 -6.12 5.51 3.04
CA CYS A 91 -6.77 5.34 4.34
C CYS A 91 -8.22 4.86 4.22
N GLU A 92 -8.99 5.40 3.27
CA GLU A 92 -10.36 4.95 2.99
C GLU A 92 -10.38 3.50 2.48
N ASN A 93 -9.43 3.13 1.61
CA ASN A 93 -9.24 1.75 1.17
C ASN A 93 -8.86 0.83 2.32
N ALA A 94 -7.91 1.21 3.18
CA ALA A 94 -7.52 0.43 4.35
C ALA A 94 -8.70 0.20 5.31
N THR A 95 -9.57 1.20 5.48
CA THR A 95 -10.81 1.09 6.26
C THR A 95 -11.79 0.10 5.62
N LYS A 96 -12.05 0.23 4.32
CA LYS A 96 -12.91 -0.66 3.53
C LYS A 96 -12.43 -2.12 3.60
N LEU A 97 -11.11 -2.32 3.57
CA LEU A 97 -10.45 -3.62 3.58
C LEU A 97 -10.24 -4.20 4.99
N ASN A 98 -10.72 -3.53 6.05
CA ASN A 98 -10.55 -3.94 7.44
C ASN A 98 -9.09 -4.19 7.85
N VAL A 99 -8.18 -3.35 7.38
CA VAL A 99 -6.74 -3.41 7.65
C VAL A 99 -6.44 -2.97 9.09
N LYS A 100 -5.44 -3.56 9.73
CA LYS A 100 -5.01 -3.16 11.08
C LYS A 100 -3.85 -2.15 11.06
N ASN A 101 -2.85 -2.40 10.22
CA ASN A 101 -1.64 -1.60 10.11
C ASN A 101 -1.42 -1.21 8.65
N LEU A 102 -1.39 0.09 8.37
CA LEU A 102 -1.20 0.67 7.05
C LEU A 102 0.21 1.24 6.94
N ILE A 103 0.98 0.81 5.95
CA ILE A 103 2.29 1.37 5.61
C ILE A 103 2.11 2.17 4.31
N LEU A 104 2.37 3.49 4.38
CA LEU A 104 2.30 4.39 3.23
C LEU A 104 3.69 4.53 2.61
N TYR A 105 3.78 4.37 1.31
CA TYR A 105 5.02 4.49 0.54
C TYR A 105 4.76 5.16 -0.82
N HIS A 106 5.78 5.27 -1.68
CA HIS A 106 5.72 5.84 -3.03
C HIS A 106 5.17 7.28 -3.01
N THR A 107 5.80 8.12 -2.21
CA THR A 107 5.39 9.50 -1.94
C THR A 107 6.13 10.50 -2.83
N GLU A 108 5.54 11.67 -3.06
CA GLU A 108 6.22 12.81 -3.69
C GLU A 108 7.30 13.43 -2.78
N ASP A 109 8.21 14.23 -3.35
CA ASP A 109 9.39 14.76 -2.65
C ASP A 109 9.22 16.19 -2.10
N LYS A 110 8.15 16.91 -2.47
CA LYS A 110 7.93 18.30 -2.03
C LYS A 110 7.92 18.46 -0.52
N ASN A 111 7.33 17.51 0.18
CA ASN A 111 7.15 17.52 1.62
C ASN A 111 8.16 16.62 2.38
N LEU A 112 9.24 16.22 1.75
CA LEU A 112 10.17 15.20 2.26
C LEU A 112 10.57 15.42 3.71
N ALA A 113 10.97 16.64 4.10
CA ALA A 113 11.42 16.97 5.44
C ALA A 113 10.32 16.87 6.53
N ARG A 114 9.04 16.93 6.13
CA ARG A 114 7.89 16.88 7.04
C ARG A 114 6.91 15.76 6.66
N ARG A 115 7.30 14.89 5.75
CA ARG A 115 6.43 13.83 5.21
C ARG A 115 5.78 12.99 6.30
N LYS A 116 6.57 12.44 7.22
CA LYS A 116 6.06 11.62 8.34
C LYS A 116 4.99 12.36 9.14
N GLU A 117 5.26 13.61 9.50
CA GLU A 117 4.32 14.45 10.27
C GLU A 117 3.01 14.67 9.50
N LEU A 118 3.11 15.18 8.27
CA LEU A 118 1.97 15.60 7.47
C LEU A 118 1.11 14.41 7.04
N TYR A 119 1.73 13.34 6.53
CA TYR A 119 1.01 12.14 6.09
C TYR A 119 0.36 11.41 7.26
N THR A 120 1.04 11.33 8.42
CA THR A 120 0.45 10.73 9.62
C THR A 120 -0.72 11.57 10.15
N ALA A 121 -0.61 12.89 10.10
CA ALA A 121 -1.69 13.78 10.54
C ALA A 121 -2.94 13.62 9.66
N GLU A 122 -2.79 13.66 8.33
CA GLU A 122 -3.91 13.44 7.40
C GLU A 122 -4.47 12.03 7.53
N ALA A 123 -3.63 11.01 7.62
CA ALA A 123 -4.08 9.62 7.72
C ALA A 123 -4.98 9.38 8.94
N LYS A 124 -4.69 10.00 10.07
CA LYS A 124 -5.49 9.89 11.31
C LYS A 124 -6.89 10.48 11.19
N GLU A 125 -7.15 11.30 10.19
CA GLU A 125 -8.51 11.83 9.92
C GLU A 125 -9.40 10.78 9.25
N TYR A 126 -8.82 9.82 8.54
CA TYR A 126 -9.54 8.87 7.68
C TYR A 126 -9.38 7.40 8.06
N PHE A 127 -8.41 7.07 8.91
CA PHE A 127 -8.12 5.70 9.32
C PHE A 127 -7.85 5.58 10.82
N SER A 128 -8.58 4.69 11.48
CA SER A 128 -8.49 4.47 12.91
C SER A 128 -7.43 3.44 13.33
N GLY A 129 -6.85 2.70 12.40
CA GLY A 129 -5.78 1.75 12.65
C GLY A 129 -4.41 2.42 12.80
N ASN A 130 -3.37 1.61 12.85
CA ASN A 130 -2.00 2.12 12.92
C ASN A 130 -1.50 2.55 11.55
N VAL A 131 -0.85 3.71 11.46
CA VAL A 131 -0.25 4.25 10.23
C VAL A 131 1.25 4.41 10.40
N PHE A 132 1.98 3.95 9.40
CA PHE A 132 3.44 4.05 9.31
C PHE A 132 3.81 4.75 8.01
N VAL A 133 4.71 5.72 8.09
CA VAL A 133 5.25 6.47 6.95
C VAL A 133 6.78 6.39 7.03
N PRO A 134 7.38 5.26 6.58
CA PRO A 134 8.82 5.08 6.70
C PRO A 134 9.59 5.98 5.74
N ASP A 135 10.80 6.34 6.14
CA ASP A 135 11.82 6.83 5.23
C ASP A 135 12.60 5.64 4.64
N ASP A 136 13.40 5.93 3.62
CA ASP A 136 14.28 4.92 3.04
C ASP A 136 15.21 4.33 4.12
N LEU A 137 15.33 3.01 4.13
CA LEU A 137 16.12 2.24 5.10
C LEU A 137 15.54 2.17 6.52
N ASP A 138 14.37 2.72 6.79
CA ASP A 138 13.69 2.47 8.06
C ASP A 138 13.34 0.97 8.20
N VAL A 139 13.49 0.43 9.39
CA VAL A 139 13.14 -0.96 9.72
C VAL A 139 11.87 -0.97 10.54
N LEU A 140 10.88 -1.74 10.10
CA LEU A 140 9.63 -1.98 10.81
C LEU A 140 9.58 -3.44 11.26
N GLU A 141 9.27 -3.68 12.54
CA GLU A 141 8.96 -5.03 13.04
C GLU A 141 7.46 -5.31 12.82
N LEU A 142 7.14 -6.40 12.11
CA LEU A 142 5.78 -6.74 11.68
C LEU A 142 5.09 -7.78 12.59
#